data_ea82c1bbb7bfdf01faebd7170fc40a3a
#
_entry.id   ea82c1bbb7bfdf01faebd7170fc40a3a
#
_cell.length_a   1.000
_cell.length_b   1.000
_cell.length_c   1.000
_cell.angle_alpha   90.00
_cell.angle_beta   90.00
_cell.angle_gamma   90.00
#
_symmetry.space_group_name_H-M   'P 1'
#
loop_
_entity.id
_entity.type
_entity.pdbx_description
1 polymer ?
#
loop_
_entity_poly.entity_id
_entity_poly.type
_entity_poly.pdbx_seq_one_letter_code
_entity_poly.pdbx_strand_id
1 'polypeptide(L)' 'MDDIEKLKAENSDLQAKVDELKDNKYCLERELRKALETNERLLRILENLSSGYVKKEGE' A
#
# COMPACT_ATOMS: atom_id res chain seq x y z
N MET A 1 6.66 2.67 -43.54
CA MET A 1 6.07 3.84 -42.88
C MET A 1 4.94 3.46 -41.92
N ASP A 2 4.09 2.54 -42.33
CA ASP A 2 3.02 2.06 -41.44
C ASP A 2 3.55 1.41 -40.17
N ASP A 3 4.70 0.74 -40.27
CA ASP A 3 5.31 0.08 -39.11
C ASP A 3 5.79 1.09 -38.06
N ILE A 4 6.30 2.24 -38.50
CA ILE A 4 6.76 3.28 -37.57
C ILE A 4 5.59 3.90 -36.84
N GLU A 5 4.52 4.18 -37.57
CA GLU A 5 3.30 4.75 -36.96
C GLU A 5 2.68 3.77 -35.98
N LYS A 6 2.65 2.49 -36.34
CA LYS A 6 2.14 1.44 -35.48
C LYS A 6 2.95 1.32 -34.20
N LEU A 7 4.28 1.36 -34.32
CA LEU A 7 5.17 1.31 -33.17
C LEU A 7 4.99 2.52 -32.26
N LYS A 8 4.80 3.71 -32.84
CA LYS A 8 4.54 4.91 -32.05
C LYS A 8 3.24 4.81 -31.29
N ALA A 9 2.19 4.28 -31.92
CA ALA A 9 0.92 4.09 -31.27
C ALA A 9 1.03 3.07 -30.14
N GLU A 10 1.73 1.95 -30.38
CA GLU A 10 1.97 0.95 -29.35
C GLU A 10 2.77 1.50 -28.18
N ASN A 11 3.79 2.30 -28.46
CA ASN A 11 4.59 2.95 -27.41
C ASN A 11 3.75 3.89 -26.57
N SER A 12 2.89 4.67 -27.23
CA SER A 12 2.02 5.59 -26.52
C SER A 12 1.05 4.84 -25.60
N ASP A 13 0.47 3.74 -26.11
CA ASP A 13 -0.43 2.91 -25.32
C ASP A 13 0.30 2.26 -24.14
N LEU A 14 1.49 1.76 -24.37
CA LEU A 14 2.31 1.16 -23.32
C LEU A 14 2.70 2.19 -22.26
N GLN A 15 3.04 3.39 -22.68
CA GLN A 15 3.38 4.45 -21.76
C GLN A 15 2.19 4.82 -20.87
N ALA A 16 1.01 4.90 -21.46
CA ALA A 16 -0.21 5.16 -20.71
C ALA A 16 -0.47 4.06 -19.67
N LYS A 17 -0.25 2.80 -20.04
CA LYS A 17 -0.41 1.69 -19.12
C LYS A 17 0.63 1.72 -18.00
N VAL A 18 1.87 2.06 -18.32
CA VAL A 18 2.92 2.19 -17.32
C VAL A 18 2.57 3.29 -16.32
N ASP A 19 2.08 4.43 -16.80
CA ASP A 19 1.71 5.54 -15.93
C ASP A 19 0.54 5.15 -15.02
N GLU A 20 -0.45 4.45 -15.55
CA GLU A 20 -1.58 3.95 -14.78
C GLU A 20 -1.12 2.96 -13.70
N LEU A 21 -0.22 2.05 -14.07
CA LEU A 21 0.33 1.08 -13.14
C LEU A 21 1.13 1.75 -12.03
N LYS A 22 1.89 2.79 -12.35
CA LYS A 22 2.62 3.56 -11.35
C LYS A 22 1.68 4.24 -10.37
N ASP A 23 0.60 4.82 -10.87
CA ASP A 23 -0.40 5.46 -10.03
C ASP A 23 -1.07 4.44 -9.11
N ASN A 24 -1.44 3.28 -9.66
CA ASN A 24 -2.03 2.21 -8.87
C ASN A 24 -1.07 1.71 -7.80
N LYS A 25 0.19 1.55 -8.15
CA LYS A 25 1.22 1.14 -7.21
C LYS A 25 1.36 2.14 -6.07
N TYR A 26 1.38 3.41 -6.39
CA TYR A 26 1.47 4.48 -5.41
C TYR A 26 0.28 4.44 -4.44
N CYS A 27 -0.92 4.29 -4.98
CA CYS A 27 -2.13 4.19 -4.16
C CYS A 27 -2.09 2.98 -3.25
N LEU A 28 -1.67 1.83 -3.77
CA LEU A 28 -1.57 0.60 -2.98
C LEU A 28 -0.52 0.73 -1.87
N GLU A 29 0.61 1.33 -2.17
CA GLU A 29 1.65 1.56 -1.17
C GLU A 29 1.15 2.47 -0.05
N ARG A 30 0.40 3.50 -0.41
CA ARG A 30 -0.18 4.42 0.56
C ARG A 30 -1.19 3.71 1.45
N GLU A 31 -2.06 2.90 0.86
CA GLU A 31 -3.05 2.14 1.62
C GLU A 31 -2.38 1.11 2.54
N LEU A 32 -1.34 0.46 2.05
CA LEU A 32 -0.59 -0.50 2.85
C LEU A 32 0.06 0.20 4.05
N ARG A 33 0.65 1.36 3.84
CA ARG A 33 1.26 2.13 4.92
C ARG A 33 0.22 2.49 5.99
N LYS A 34 -0.97 2.93 5.57
CA LYS A 34 -2.05 3.24 6.51
C LYS A 34 -2.48 2.01 7.28
N ALA A 35 -2.59 0.87 6.61
CA ALA A 35 -2.95 -0.38 7.26
C ALA A 35 -1.90 -0.80 8.28
N LEU A 36 -0.63 -0.66 7.95
CA LEU A 36 0.46 -0.97 8.87
C LEU A 36 0.44 -0.06 10.09
N GLU A 37 0.21 1.23 9.89
CA GLU A 37 0.10 2.17 11.01
C GLU A 37 -1.06 1.81 11.92
N THR A 38 -2.20 1.47 11.34
CA THR A 38 -3.37 1.04 12.12
C THR A 38 -3.07 -0.23 12.89
N ASN A 39 -2.40 -1.19 12.27
CA ASN A 39 -2.01 -2.43 12.93
C ASN A 39 -1.05 -2.17 14.10
N GLU A 40 -0.10 -1.28 13.94
CA GLU A 40 0.82 -0.92 15.01
C GLU A 40 0.08 -0.30 16.19
N ARG A 41 -0.88 0.58 15.91
CA ARG A 41 -1.69 1.18 16.96
C ARG A 41 -2.52 0.15 17.69
N LEU A 42 -3.14 -0.76 16.94
CA LEU A 42 -3.93 -1.83 17.53
C LEU A 42 -3.07 -2.75 18.40
N LEU A 43 -1.87 -3.08 17.93
CA LEU A 43 -0.94 -3.89 18.70
C LEU A 43 -0.55 -3.21 20.01
N ARG A 44 -0.29 -1.92 19.96
CA ARG A 44 0.04 -1.15 21.18
C ARG A 44 -1.11 -1.14 22.17
N ILE A 45 -2.33 -0.96 21.66
CA ILE A 45 -3.53 -0.98 22.50
C ILE A 45 -3.68 -2.35 23.15
N LEU A 46 -3.54 -3.41 22.37
CA LEU A 46 -3.63 -4.77 22.88
C LEU A 46 -2.55 -5.07 23.91
N GLU A 47 -1.32 -4.65 23.64
CA GLU A 47 -0.21 -4.82 24.58
C GLU A 47 -0.47 -4.08 25.89
N ASN A 48 -0.96 -2.85 25.80
CA ASN A 48 -1.27 -2.06 26.98
C ASN A 48 -2.40 -2.68 27.78
N LEU A 49 -3.43 -3.17 27.13
CA LEU A 49 -4.54 -3.85 27.80
C LEU A 49 -4.07 -5.13 28.45
N SER A 50 -3.26 -5.92 27.74
CA SER A 50 -2.70 -7.15 28.29
C SER A 50 -1.82 -6.88 29.49
N SER A 51 -0.96 -5.87 29.40
CA SER A 51 -0.07 -5.50 30.49
C SER A 51 -0.88 -5.04 31.71
N GLY A 52 -1.88 -4.20 31.47
CA GLY A 52 -2.75 -3.75 32.57
C GLY A 52 -3.52 -4.87 33.20
N TYR A 53 -4.02 -5.79 32.40
CA TYR A 53 -4.76 -6.94 32.86
C TYR A 53 -3.87 -7.89 33.68
N VAL A 54 -2.69 -8.17 33.16
CA VAL A 54 -1.73 -9.04 33.85
C VAL A 54 -1.32 -8.42 35.19
N LYS A 55 -1.11 -7.13 35.24
CA LYS A 55 -0.78 -6.45 36.49
C LYS A 55 -1.86 -6.60 37.54
N LYS A 56 -3.11 -6.46 37.11
CA LYS A 56 -4.25 -6.63 38.04
C LYS A 56 -4.31 -8.04 38.60
N GLU A 57 -4.08 -9.01 37.77
CA GLU A 57 -4.06 -10.41 38.21
C GLU A 57 -2.86 -10.72 39.11
N GLY A 58 -1.74 -10.06 38.84
CA GLY A 58 -0.53 -10.25 39.62
C GLY A 58 -0.62 -9.71 41.03
N GLU A 59 -1.53 -8.79 41.24
CA GLU A 59 -1.76 -8.24 42.55
C GLU A 59 -2.64 -9.17 43.37
#